data_75e1071c29434667df9f731a60f56bed
#
_entry.id   75e1071c29434667df9f731a60f56bed
#
_cell.length_a   1.000
_cell.length_b   1.000
_cell.length_c   1.000
_cell.angle_alpha   90.00
_cell.angle_beta   90.00
_cell.angle_gamma   90.00
#
_symmetry.space_group_name_H-M   'P 1'
#
loop_
_entity.id
_entity.type
_entity.pdbx_description
1 polymer ?
#
loop_
_entity_poly.entity_id
_entity_poly.type
_entity_poly.pdbx_seq_one_letter_code
_entity_poly.pdbx_strand_id
1 'polypeptide(L)'
;ITVMDEFGKRLESLAKSSNSNKEDALQVLMESWGRCHGTIRPDNYSLMNMSSKQQQEAMDRSTIKPAITLMGMSVPKNFYGALSTGRIVDGFLNRFIVVESKLPRVVGKMVPFLEPSDAICEWVRKVRETKNEMEELAKNNSELDFKQRVLNFDKDSKELLTKLAYKLIEEQDQLEKTGLEVLLSRTREKAMRLALICALADNPKTNIIRGDITKWAIDYVYYYDQLLVDNCEDKVAGSETESKIKQVLSFIRSQGDIGISKRDIDRREIFCII
;
A
#
# COMPACT_ATOMS: atom_id res chain seq x y z
N ILE A 1 -0.22 -8.31 -11.46
CA ILE A 1 -1.21 -7.38 -10.85
C ILE A 1 -2.33 -8.22 -10.27
N THR A 2 -2.64 -8.02 -9.00
CA THR A 2 -3.75 -8.69 -8.31
C THR A 2 -4.78 -7.64 -7.89
N VAL A 3 -6.04 -7.85 -8.31
CA VAL A 3 -7.18 -7.01 -7.91
C VAL A 3 -8.02 -7.79 -6.92
N MET A 4 -8.28 -7.21 -5.75
CA MET A 4 -9.04 -7.85 -4.67
C MET A 4 -10.25 -7.00 -4.32
N ASP A 5 -11.43 -7.54 -4.50
CA ASP A 5 -12.65 -6.96 -3.93
C ASP A 5 -12.79 -7.39 -2.46
N GLU A 6 -13.52 -6.60 -1.68
CA GLU A 6 -13.74 -6.80 -0.25
C GLU A 6 -12.44 -6.98 0.56
N PHE A 7 -11.40 -6.23 0.23
CA PHE A 7 -10.06 -6.35 0.83
C PHE A 7 -10.10 -6.26 2.36
N GLY A 8 -10.95 -5.43 2.95
CA GLY A 8 -11.11 -5.33 4.40
C GLY A 8 -11.56 -6.63 5.07
N LYS A 9 -12.47 -7.40 4.44
CA LYS A 9 -12.87 -8.73 4.94
C LYS A 9 -11.73 -9.73 4.86
N ARG A 10 -10.90 -9.64 3.83
CA ARG A 10 -9.70 -10.48 3.73
C ARG A 10 -8.68 -10.14 4.82
N LEU A 11 -8.48 -8.85 5.08
CA LEU A 11 -7.65 -8.39 6.21
C LEU A 11 -8.19 -8.90 7.55
N GLU A 12 -9.50 -8.84 7.76
CA GLU A 12 -10.14 -9.36 8.98
C GLU A 12 -9.94 -10.88 9.12
N SER A 13 -10.12 -11.63 8.03
CA SER A 13 -9.85 -13.09 8.02
C SER A 13 -8.40 -13.42 8.33
N LEU A 14 -7.46 -12.63 7.84
CA LEU A 14 -6.05 -12.75 8.19
C LEU A 14 -5.79 -12.39 9.65
N ALA A 15 -6.54 -11.40 10.18
CA ALA A 15 -6.43 -10.95 11.57
C ALA A 15 -6.87 -11.99 12.59
N LYS A 16 -7.94 -12.72 12.30
CA LYS A 16 -8.56 -13.68 13.22
C LYS A 16 -7.96 -15.10 13.09
N SER A 17 -7.09 -15.33 12.13
CA SER A 17 -6.52 -16.64 11.87
C SER A 17 -5.29 -16.87 12.73
N SER A 18 -5.32 -17.89 13.56
CA SER A 18 -4.15 -18.48 14.24
C SER A 18 -3.33 -19.40 13.33
N ASN A 19 -3.53 -19.36 12.03
CA ASN A 19 -2.88 -20.24 11.07
C ASN A 19 -1.56 -19.63 10.61
N SER A 20 -0.43 -20.22 10.97
CA SER A 20 0.92 -19.80 10.60
C SER A 20 1.09 -19.57 9.08
N ASN A 21 0.48 -20.39 8.24
CA ASN A 21 0.58 -20.26 6.78
C ASN A 21 0.06 -18.92 6.24
N LYS A 22 -0.87 -18.27 6.95
CA LYS A 22 -1.38 -16.95 6.54
C LYS A 22 -0.48 -15.80 6.98
N GLU A 23 0.16 -15.93 8.12
CA GLU A 23 1.18 -14.99 8.60
C GLU A 23 2.40 -15.04 7.69
N ASP A 24 2.85 -16.24 7.33
CA ASP A 24 3.93 -16.47 6.37
C ASP A 24 3.63 -15.83 5.01
N ALA A 25 2.38 -15.96 4.51
CA ALA A 25 1.98 -15.33 3.25
C ALA A 25 2.03 -13.78 3.29
N LEU A 26 1.63 -13.16 4.41
CA LEU A 26 1.77 -11.71 4.60
C LEU A 26 3.23 -11.29 4.64
N GLN A 27 4.07 -12.05 5.35
CA GLN A 27 5.50 -11.79 5.42
C GLN A 27 6.14 -11.86 4.03
N VAL A 28 5.84 -12.89 3.24
CA VAL A 28 6.32 -13.02 1.85
C VAL A 28 5.88 -11.83 0.99
N LEU A 29 4.64 -11.34 1.15
CA LEU A 29 4.18 -10.14 0.44
C LEU A 29 4.97 -8.89 0.85
N MET A 30 5.22 -8.70 2.15
CA MET A 30 6.01 -7.59 2.67
C MET A 30 7.47 -7.65 2.20
N GLU A 31 8.07 -8.83 2.19
CA GLU A 31 9.42 -9.05 1.69
C GLU A 31 9.52 -8.79 0.18
N SER A 32 8.54 -9.28 -0.59
CA SER A 32 8.48 -9.11 -2.04
C SER A 32 8.45 -7.64 -2.44
N TRP A 33 7.80 -6.80 -1.63
CA TRP A 33 7.74 -5.37 -1.88
C TRP A 33 9.11 -4.68 -1.83
N GLY A 34 10.01 -5.15 -0.96
CA GLY A 34 11.37 -4.60 -0.80
C GLY A 34 12.44 -5.29 -1.67
N ARG A 35 12.17 -6.45 -2.25
CA ARG A 35 13.19 -7.31 -2.90
C ARG A 35 13.10 -7.37 -4.42
N CYS A 36 12.63 -6.32 -5.09
CA CYS A 36 12.52 -6.28 -6.56
C CYS A 36 13.85 -6.51 -7.31
N HIS A 37 14.99 -6.40 -6.63
CA HIS A 37 16.33 -6.68 -7.18
C HIS A 37 16.92 -8.03 -6.70
N GLY A 38 16.23 -8.74 -5.83
CA GLY A 38 16.71 -9.96 -5.18
C GLY A 38 15.95 -11.21 -5.58
N THR A 39 16.21 -12.26 -4.84
CA THR A 39 15.52 -13.56 -4.96
C THR A 39 14.83 -13.86 -3.64
N ILE A 40 13.56 -14.23 -3.69
CA ILE A 40 12.84 -14.81 -2.55
C ILE A 40 13.00 -16.32 -2.69
N ARG A 41 13.63 -16.92 -1.70
CA ARG A 41 13.73 -18.38 -1.59
C ARG A 41 12.59 -18.87 -0.69
N PRO A 42 12.00 -20.03 -0.98
CA PRO A 42 11.10 -20.68 -0.04
C PRO A 42 11.87 -20.98 1.26
N ASP A 43 11.17 -20.96 2.38
CA ASP A 43 11.77 -21.31 3.67
C ASP A 43 12.46 -22.64 3.59
N ASN A 44 13.73 -22.69 4.01
CA ASN A 44 14.53 -23.90 4.02
C ASN A 44 14.06 -24.80 5.16
N TYR A 45 12.99 -25.55 4.96
CA TYR A 45 12.79 -26.75 5.73
C TYR A 45 13.96 -27.68 5.41
N SER A 46 14.92 -27.70 6.35
CA SER A 46 16.06 -28.61 6.40
C SER A 46 16.32 -29.38 5.09
N LEU A 47 16.98 -28.74 4.14
CA LEU A 47 17.44 -29.40 2.89
C LEU A 47 18.34 -30.61 3.17
N MET A 48 18.84 -30.75 4.41
CA MET A 48 19.77 -31.83 4.82
C MET A 48 19.18 -33.23 4.68
N ASN A 49 17.86 -33.39 4.74
CA ASN A 49 17.18 -34.67 4.62
C ASN A 49 16.46 -34.88 3.28
N MET A 50 16.65 -33.98 2.32
CA MET A 50 16.05 -34.10 1.00
C MET A 50 16.99 -34.71 -0.01
N SER A 51 16.44 -35.54 -0.92
CA SER A 51 17.17 -36.02 -2.06
C SER A 51 17.64 -34.87 -2.98
N SER A 52 18.69 -35.08 -3.73
CA SER A 52 19.24 -34.06 -4.67
C SER A 52 18.16 -33.52 -5.62
N LYS A 53 17.21 -34.35 -6.04
CA LYS A 53 16.08 -33.94 -6.90
C LYS A 53 15.12 -33.01 -6.16
N GLN A 54 14.78 -33.31 -4.92
CA GLN A 54 13.92 -32.46 -4.09
C GLN A 54 14.60 -31.13 -3.73
N GLN A 55 15.92 -31.13 -3.53
CA GLN A 55 16.71 -29.90 -3.33
C GLN A 55 16.66 -29.02 -4.58
N GLN A 56 16.81 -29.61 -5.76
CA GLN A 56 16.71 -28.88 -7.02
C GLN A 56 15.30 -28.30 -7.23
N GLU A 57 14.24 -29.11 -7.01
CA GLU A 57 12.85 -28.66 -7.09
C GLU A 57 12.53 -27.52 -6.08
N ALA A 58 13.13 -27.53 -4.90
CA ALA A 58 13.02 -26.46 -3.93
C ALA A 58 13.72 -25.18 -4.37
N MET A 59 14.88 -25.30 -5.03
CA MET A 59 15.60 -24.15 -5.63
C MET A 59 14.82 -23.57 -6.80
N ASP A 60 14.19 -24.38 -7.63
CA ASP A 60 13.39 -23.97 -8.78
C ASP A 60 12.11 -23.21 -8.38
N ARG A 61 11.66 -23.34 -7.13
CA ARG A 61 10.56 -22.55 -6.56
C ARG A 61 10.95 -21.13 -6.13
N SER A 62 12.20 -20.76 -6.27
CA SER A 62 12.66 -19.40 -5.96
C SER A 62 12.03 -18.37 -6.90
N THR A 63 11.55 -17.26 -6.34
CA THR A 63 11.03 -16.15 -7.14
C THR A 63 12.13 -15.12 -7.34
N ILE A 64 12.58 -14.98 -8.58
CA ILE A 64 13.62 -14.03 -8.95
C ILE A 64 13.00 -12.68 -9.30
N LYS A 65 13.52 -11.59 -8.73
CA LYS A 65 13.10 -10.20 -9.01
C LYS A 65 11.57 -10.01 -8.91
N PRO A 66 10.96 -10.30 -7.76
CA PRO A 66 9.51 -10.22 -7.61
C PRO A 66 9.00 -8.80 -7.88
N ALA A 67 7.94 -8.70 -8.67
CA ALA A 67 7.25 -7.45 -8.94
C ALA A 67 5.75 -7.63 -8.67
N ILE A 68 5.31 -7.22 -7.49
CA ILE A 68 3.93 -7.39 -7.05
C ILE A 68 3.23 -6.03 -7.07
N THR A 69 2.08 -5.97 -7.74
CA THR A 69 1.13 -4.86 -7.66
C THR A 69 -0.19 -5.40 -7.13
N LEU A 70 -0.67 -4.84 -6.04
CA LEU A 70 -1.93 -5.21 -5.42
C LEU A 70 -2.85 -4.00 -5.39
N MET A 71 -4.06 -4.18 -5.88
CA MET A 71 -5.15 -3.21 -5.78
C MET A 71 -6.28 -3.84 -4.96
N GLY A 72 -6.66 -3.19 -3.86
CA GLY A 72 -7.73 -3.64 -2.98
C GLY A 72 -8.84 -2.62 -2.90
N MET A 73 -10.10 -3.07 -2.94
CA MET A 73 -11.26 -2.24 -2.69
C MET A 73 -11.93 -2.67 -1.39
N SER A 74 -12.38 -1.70 -0.60
CA SER A 74 -13.04 -1.98 0.68
C SER A 74 -13.99 -0.87 1.09
N VAL A 75 -14.93 -1.20 1.99
CA VAL A 75 -15.72 -0.22 2.70
C VAL A 75 -14.92 0.26 3.92
N PRO A 76 -14.86 1.58 4.23
CA PRO A 76 -14.08 2.12 5.33
C PRO A 76 -14.31 1.38 6.67
N LYS A 77 -15.57 1.09 7.01
CA LYS A 77 -15.91 0.35 8.25
C LYS A 77 -15.22 -1.01 8.33
N ASN A 78 -15.19 -1.77 7.23
CA ASN A 78 -14.59 -3.10 7.22
C ASN A 78 -13.05 -3.00 7.20
N PHE A 79 -12.51 -1.99 6.51
CA PHE A 79 -11.08 -1.76 6.44
C PHE A 79 -10.50 -1.40 7.82
N TYR A 80 -10.99 -0.32 8.43
CA TYR A 80 -10.50 0.12 9.74
C TYR A 80 -10.86 -0.85 10.86
N GLY A 81 -12.03 -1.52 10.78
CA GLY A 81 -12.42 -2.55 11.74
C GLY A 81 -11.55 -3.81 11.72
N ALA A 82 -10.88 -4.08 10.61
CA ALA A 82 -9.91 -5.18 10.49
C ALA A 82 -8.52 -4.82 11.02
N LEU A 83 -8.26 -3.52 11.29
CA LEU A 83 -6.99 -3.05 11.79
C LEU A 83 -6.98 -3.09 13.31
N SER A 84 -5.92 -3.63 13.86
CA SER A 84 -5.55 -3.51 15.26
C SER A 84 -4.23 -2.77 15.39
N THR A 85 -3.96 -2.24 16.56
CA THR A 85 -2.70 -1.54 16.83
C THR A 85 -1.48 -2.40 16.48
N GLY A 86 -1.49 -3.70 16.80
CA GLY A 86 -0.40 -4.61 16.47
C GLY A 86 -0.13 -4.70 14.96
N ARG A 87 -1.18 -4.73 14.12
CA ARG A 87 -1.03 -4.82 12.65
C ARG A 87 -0.54 -3.53 12.01
N ILE A 88 -0.81 -2.39 12.62
CA ILE A 88 -0.22 -1.12 12.19
C ILE A 88 1.28 -1.19 12.43
N VAL A 89 1.69 -1.66 13.62
CA VAL A 89 3.10 -1.78 14.01
C VAL A 89 3.86 -2.79 13.11
N ASP A 90 3.23 -3.87 12.65
CA ASP A 90 3.86 -4.87 11.76
C ASP A 90 4.30 -4.30 10.39
N GLY A 91 3.92 -3.06 10.08
CA GLY A 91 4.38 -2.37 8.88
C GLY A 91 3.77 -2.87 7.57
N PHE A 92 2.68 -3.63 7.62
CA PHE A 92 1.97 -4.06 6.41
C PHE A 92 1.31 -2.88 5.69
N LEU A 93 0.60 -2.02 6.44
CA LEU A 93 -0.15 -0.90 5.88
C LEU A 93 0.71 0.20 5.30
N ASN A 94 1.88 0.45 5.85
CA ASN A 94 2.75 1.52 5.39
C ASN A 94 3.28 1.32 3.95
N ARG A 95 3.05 0.13 3.37
CA ARG A 95 3.38 -0.19 1.98
C ARG A 95 2.26 0.13 0.99
N PHE A 96 1.07 0.47 1.48
CA PHE A 96 -0.08 0.83 0.65
C PHE A 96 -0.26 2.34 0.58
N ILE A 97 -0.83 2.80 -0.51
CA ILE A 97 -1.45 4.12 -0.62
C ILE A 97 -2.94 3.88 -0.41
N VAL A 98 -3.49 4.36 0.70
CA VAL A 98 -4.91 4.17 1.05
C VAL A 98 -5.68 5.40 0.62
N VAL A 99 -6.48 5.26 -0.43
CA VAL A 99 -7.30 6.34 -0.97
C VAL A 99 -8.72 6.20 -0.45
N GLU A 100 -9.18 7.15 0.37
CA GLU A 100 -10.55 7.20 0.88
C GLU A 100 -11.33 8.30 0.16
N SER A 101 -12.51 7.94 -0.38
CA SER A 101 -13.44 8.91 -0.94
C SER A 101 -14.43 9.37 0.14
N LYS A 102 -14.50 10.69 0.36
CA LYS A 102 -15.49 11.34 1.24
C LYS A 102 -16.71 11.86 0.47
N LEU A 103 -16.79 11.55 -0.83
CA LEU A 103 -17.92 11.99 -1.65
C LEU A 103 -19.22 11.32 -1.20
N PRO A 104 -20.35 12.03 -1.25
CA PRO A 104 -21.66 11.47 -0.94
C PRO A 104 -22.01 10.35 -1.95
N ARG A 105 -22.86 9.43 -1.51
CA ARG A 105 -23.38 8.40 -2.42
C ARG A 105 -24.22 9.06 -3.50
N VAL A 106 -23.92 8.71 -4.75
CA VAL A 106 -24.71 9.15 -5.90
C VAL A 106 -25.39 7.96 -6.55
N VAL A 107 -26.55 8.20 -7.14
CA VAL A 107 -27.24 7.17 -7.94
C VAL A 107 -26.39 6.88 -9.16
N GLY A 108 -26.02 5.61 -9.34
CA GLY A 108 -25.27 5.17 -10.51
C GLY A 108 -26.07 5.45 -11.79
N LYS A 109 -25.42 6.04 -12.77
CA LYS A 109 -26.01 6.18 -14.11
C LYS A 109 -25.73 4.89 -14.89
N MET A 110 -26.73 4.39 -15.61
CA MET A 110 -26.47 3.36 -16.62
C MET A 110 -25.66 4.02 -17.74
N VAL A 111 -24.40 3.66 -17.83
CA VAL A 111 -23.52 4.08 -18.91
C VAL A 111 -23.37 2.93 -19.90
N PRO A 112 -23.45 3.21 -21.22
CA PRO A 112 -23.16 2.19 -22.22
C PRO A 112 -21.69 1.75 -22.08
N PHE A 113 -21.38 0.58 -22.63
CA PHE A 113 -19.97 0.15 -22.73
C PHE A 113 -19.19 1.21 -23.50
N LEU A 114 -18.12 1.70 -22.89
CA LEU A 114 -17.24 2.71 -23.47
C LEU A 114 -15.96 2.02 -23.96
N GLU A 115 -15.64 2.20 -25.22
CA GLU A 115 -14.33 1.83 -25.76
C GLU A 115 -13.25 2.70 -25.10
N PRO A 116 -12.05 2.13 -24.84
CA PRO A 116 -10.92 2.92 -24.36
C PRO A 116 -10.60 4.04 -25.36
N SER A 117 -10.25 5.23 -24.86
CA SER A 117 -9.87 6.35 -25.72
C SER A 117 -8.63 6.02 -26.56
N ASP A 118 -8.52 6.62 -27.75
CA ASP A 118 -7.37 6.45 -28.64
C ASP A 118 -6.05 6.77 -27.93
N ALA A 119 -6.04 7.76 -27.03
CA ALA A 119 -4.88 8.13 -26.25
C ALA A 119 -4.39 6.98 -25.36
N ILE A 120 -5.31 6.25 -24.71
CA ILE A 120 -4.97 5.06 -23.90
C ILE A 120 -4.45 3.94 -24.80
N CYS A 121 -5.11 3.70 -25.94
CA CYS A 121 -4.70 2.67 -26.89
C CYS A 121 -3.30 2.96 -27.45
N GLU A 122 -3.03 4.21 -27.79
CA GLU A 122 -1.73 4.63 -28.29
C GLU A 122 -0.63 4.50 -27.22
N TRP A 123 -0.92 4.89 -25.99
CA TRP A 123 0.02 4.73 -24.86
C TRP A 123 0.36 3.25 -24.63
N VAL A 124 -0.64 2.36 -24.61
CA VAL A 124 -0.42 0.91 -24.48
C VAL A 124 0.46 0.39 -25.60
N ARG A 125 0.27 0.86 -26.83
CA ARG A 125 1.10 0.47 -27.99
C ARG A 125 2.56 0.89 -27.77
N LYS A 126 2.80 2.15 -27.38
CA LYS A 126 4.15 2.67 -27.10
C LYS A 126 4.86 1.88 -25.98
N VAL A 127 4.14 1.52 -24.92
CA VAL A 127 4.69 0.70 -23.82
C VAL A 127 5.06 -0.69 -24.32
N ARG A 128 4.22 -1.33 -25.15
CA ARG A 128 4.51 -2.65 -25.74
C ARG A 128 5.72 -2.62 -26.68
N GLU A 129 5.81 -1.61 -27.53
CA GLU A 129 6.96 -1.41 -28.41
C GLU A 129 8.27 -1.29 -27.61
N THR A 130 8.28 -0.48 -26.57
CA THR A 130 9.44 -0.32 -25.69
C THR A 130 9.83 -1.63 -25.00
N LYS A 131 8.85 -2.44 -24.57
CA LYS A 131 9.07 -3.76 -24.00
C LYS A 131 9.72 -4.71 -25.02
N ASN A 132 9.18 -4.76 -26.24
CA ASN A 132 9.69 -5.64 -27.29
C ASN A 132 11.12 -5.28 -27.67
N GLU A 133 11.44 -3.99 -27.83
CA GLU A 133 12.80 -3.52 -28.07
C GLU A 133 13.79 -4.02 -26.97
N MET A 134 13.36 -3.98 -25.71
CA MET A 134 14.18 -4.45 -24.59
C MET A 134 14.32 -5.97 -24.56
N GLU A 135 13.28 -6.72 -24.91
CA GLU A 135 13.32 -8.19 -24.99
C GLU A 135 14.20 -8.68 -26.13
N GLU A 136 14.20 -8.00 -27.29
CA GLU A 136 15.09 -8.31 -28.39
C GLU A 136 16.56 -8.05 -28.05
N LEU A 137 16.84 -6.93 -27.35
CA LEU A 137 18.18 -6.64 -26.86
C LEU A 137 18.66 -7.70 -25.85
N ALA A 138 17.76 -8.22 -25.00
CA ALA A 138 18.08 -9.27 -24.05
C ALA A 138 18.33 -10.64 -24.71
N LYS A 139 17.57 -10.98 -25.77
CA LYS A 139 17.75 -12.23 -26.51
C LYS A 139 19.08 -12.30 -27.28
N ASN A 140 19.55 -11.16 -27.77
CA ASN A 140 20.81 -11.05 -28.52
C ASN A 140 22.06 -11.11 -27.64
N ASN A 141 21.89 -11.09 -26.31
CA ASN A 141 22.96 -11.13 -25.32
C ASN A 141 22.71 -12.30 -24.35
N SER A 142 23.18 -13.49 -24.71
CA SER A 142 22.98 -14.73 -23.95
C SER A 142 23.59 -14.76 -22.54
N GLU A 143 24.35 -13.74 -22.14
CA GLU A 143 24.92 -13.54 -20.78
C GLU A 143 24.09 -12.55 -19.93
N LEU A 144 23.02 -11.98 -20.45
CA LEU A 144 22.24 -11.01 -19.73
C LEU A 144 21.18 -11.69 -18.85
N ASP A 145 21.55 -11.87 -17.61
CA ASP A 145 20.65 -11.70 -16.50
C ASP A 145 19.76 -10.47 -16.77
N PHE A 146 18.44 -10.58 -16.71
CA PHE A 146 17.46 -9.53 -17.04
C PHE A 146 17.91 -8.19 -16.42
N LYS A 147 18.56 -7.35 -17.19
CA LYS A 147 19.15 -6.11 -16.69
C LYS A 147 18.01 -5.13 -16.49
N GLN A 148 17.63 -4.94 -15.22
CA GLN A 148 16.60 -3.97 -14.88
C GLN A 148 17.02 -2.58 -15.36
N ARG A 149 16.10 -1.87 -15.99
CA ARG A 149 16.29 -0.48 -16.36
C ARG A 149 16.23 0.39 -15.11
N VAL A 150 17.22 1.23 -14.92
CA VAL A 150 17.32 2.16 -13.79
C VAL A 150 17.07 3.58 -14.29
N LEU A 151 16.09 4.27 -13.69
CA LEU A 151 15.84 5.68 -13.92
C LEU A 151 16.50 6.49 -12.79
N ASN A 152 17.09 7.64 -13.16
CA ASN A 152 17.69 8.55 -12.20
C ASN A 152 16.77 9.70 -11.88
N PHE A 153 16.74 10.13 -10.63
CA PHE A 153 16.11 11.39 -10.23
C PHE A 153 17.01 12.57 -10.63
N ASP A 154 16.42 13.62 -11.19
CA ASP A 154 17.13 14.87 -11.43
C ASP A 154 17.50 15.58 -10.12
N LYS A 155 18.14 16.74 -10.22
CA LYS A 155 18.61 17.49 -9.05
C LYS A 155 17.43 17.96 -8.19
N ASP A 156 16.40 18.52 -8.80
CA ASP A 156 15.23 19.05 -8.11
C ASP A 156 14.47 17.95 -7.37
N SER A 157 14.31 16.79 -8.02
CA SER A 157 13.71 15.59 -7.39
C SER A 157 14.47 15.15 -6.14
N LYS A 158 15.80 15.13 -6.20
CA LYS A 158 16.64 14.74 -5.05
C LYS A 158 16.50 15.71 -3.89
N GLU A 159 16.45 17.01 -4.17
CA GLU A 159 16.24 18.04 -3.16
C GLU A 159 14.85 17.91 -2.51
N LEU A 160 13.79 17.69 -3.30
CA LEU A 160 12.43 17.47 -2.81
C LEU A 160 12.34 16.22 -1.91
N LEU A 161 12.92 15.10 -2.35
CA LEU A 161 12.93 13.85 -1.57
C LEU A 161 13.76 13.96 -0.28
N THR A 162 14.79 14.81 -0.29
CA THR A 162 15.59 15.08 0.91
C THR A 162 14.81 15.93 1.91
N LYS A 163 14.13 16.98 1.45
CA LYS A 163 13.25 17.81 2.29
C LYS A 163 12.13 16.98 2.91
N LEU A 164 11.51 16.10 2.11
CA LEU A 164 10.50 15.17 2.61
C LEU A 164 11.06 14.27 3.71
N ALA A 165 12.27 13.74 3.55
CA ALA A 165 12.87 12.86 4.56
C ALA A 165 13.03 13.54 5.94
N TYR A 166 13.52 14.79 5.97
CA TYR A 166 13.63 15.55 7.21
C TYR A 166 12.26 15.81 7.85
N LYS A 167 11.28 16.22 7.04
CA LYS A 167 9.92 16.46 7.50
C LYS A 167 9.31 15.20 8.12
N LEU A 168 9.49 14.05 7.47
CA LEU A 168 8.94 12.77 7.96
C LEU A 168 9.59 12.32 9.29
N ILE A 169 10.87 12.61 9.52
CA ILE A 169 11.52 12.32 10.79
C ILE A 169 10.85 13.12 11.92
N GLU A 170 10.69 14.43 11.73
CA GLU A 170 10.05 15.30 12.73
C GLU A 170 8.61 14.86 13.05
N GLU A 171 7.84 14.45 12.04
CA GLU A 171 6.47 13.96 12.24
C GLU A 171 6.43 12.58 12.91
N GLN A 172 7.33 11.68 12.55
CA GLN A 172 7.44 10.37 13.20
C GLN A 172 7.78 10.51 14.69
N ASP A 173 8.70 11.41 15.05
CA ASP A 173 9.05 11.68 16.46
C ASP A 173 7.83 12.19 17.26
N GLN A 174 6.94 12.97 16.63
CA GLN A 174 5.70 13.43 17.27
C GLN A 174 4.67 12.30 17.46
N LEU A 175 4.64 11.35 16.55
CA LEU A 175 3.68 10.23 16.55
C LEU A 175 4.16 9.02 17.37
N GLU A 176 5.42 8.98 17.82
CA GLU A 176 6.03 7.84 18.51
C GLU A 176 5.20 7.36 19.71
N LYS A 177 4.61 8.29 20.48
CA LYS A 177 3.78 7.96 21.65
C LYS A 177 2.48 7.22 21.30
N THR A 178 2.01 7.34 20.05
CA THR A 178 0.77 6.72 19.59
C THR A 178 1.01 5.40 18.88
N GLY A 179 2.25 5.08 18.50
CA GLY A 179 2.61 3.92 17.69
C GLY A 179 2.18 4.06 16.20
N LEU A 180 1.79 5.28 15.78
CA LEU A 180 1.35 5.56 14.41
C LEU A 180 2.48 6.04 13.49
N GLU A 181 3.67 6.31 14.03
CA GLU A 181 4.87 6.72 13.29
C GLU A 181 5.23 5.73 12.18
N VAL A 182 4.93 4.45 12.40
CA VAL A 182 5.18 3.37 11.43
C VAL A 182 4.44 3.60 10.11
N LEU A 183 3.26 4.24 10.13
CA LEU A 183 2.48 4.53 8.92
C LEU A 183 3.24 5.45 7.95
N LEU A 184 4.07 6.36 8.49
CA LEU A 184 4.86 7.31 7.70
C LEU A 184 6.23 6.76 7.28
N SER A 185 6.67 5.64 7.84
CA SER A 185 8.03 5.10 7.63
C SER A 185 8.37 4.77 6.16
N ARG A 186 7.37 4.53 5.32
CA ARG A 186 7.54 4.21 3.89
C ARG A 186 7.02 5.29 2.94
N THR A 187 6.60 6.43 3.43
CA THR A 187 6.03 7.53 2.63
C THR A 187 6.98 7.97 1.51
N ARG A 188 8.27 8.19 1.84
CA ARG A 188 9.29 8.55 0.85
C ARG A 188 9.45 7.48 -0.22
N GLU A 189 9.52 6.21 0.16
CA GLU A 189 9.67 5.10 -0.78
C GLU A 189 8.44 4.96 -1.69
N LYS A 190 7.23 5.09 -1.14
CA LYS A 190 5.98 5.10 -1.93
C LYS A 190 5.97 6.24 -2.93
N ALA A 191 6.38 7.45 -2.52
CA ALA A 191 6.48 8.61 -3.41
C ALA A 191 7.48 8.38 -4.54
N MET A 192 8.64 7.79 -4.26
CA MET A 192 9.64 7.43 -5.29
C MET A 192 9.09 6.42 -6.29
N ARG A 193 8.36 5.40 -5.82
CA ARG A 193 7.72 4.39 -6.69
C ARG A 193 6.61 4.99 -7.55
N LEU A 194 5.79 5.85 -6.97
CA LEU A 194 4.75 6.54 -7.72
C LEU A 194 5.34 7.49 -8.77
N ALA A 195 6.39 8.24 -8.42
CA ALA A 195 7.10 9.10 -9.36
C ALA A 195 7.69 8.31 -10.54
N LEU A 196 8.25 7.12 -10.28
CA LEU A 196 8.73 6.22 -11.33
C LEU A 196 7.61 5.80 -12.28
N ILE A 197 6.46 5.39 -11.74
CA ILE A 197 5.29 4.99 -12.54
C ILE A 197 4.79 6.17 -13.38
N CYS A 198 4.68 7.37 -12.79
CA CYS A 198 4.24 8.57 -13.49
C CYS A 198 5.22 9.01 -14.58
N ALA A 199 6.53 8.92 -14.34
CA ALA A 199 7.54 9.25 -15.34
C ALA A 199 7.47 8.31 -16.56
N LEU A 200 7.27 7.01 -16.33
CA LEU A 200 7.09 6.03 -17.40
C LEU A 200 5.74 6.16 -18.11
N ALA A 201 4.70 6.60 -17.39
CA ALA A 201 3.39 6.90 -17.98
C ALA A 201 3.46 8.12 -18.91
N ASP A 202 4.21 9.16 -18.52
CA ASP A 202 4.45 10.35 -19.33
C ASP A 202 5.32 10.03 -20.57
N ASN A 203 6.44 9.35 -20.36
CA ASN A 203 7.32 8.92 -21.44
C ASN A 203 7.94 7.54 -21.14
N PRO A 204 7.48 6.47 -21.79
CA PRO A 204 8.01 5.11 -21.59
C PRO A 204 9.51 4.96 -21.86
N LYS A 205 10.11 5.85 -22.65
CA LYS A 205 11.54 5.83 -23.01
C LYS A 205 12.43 6.73 -22.13
N THR A 206 11.86 7.45 -21.17
CA THR A 206 12.64 8.36 -20.30
C THR A 206 13.65 7.60 -19.43
N ASN A 207 14.80 8.22 -19.17
CA ASN A 207 15.81 7.73 -18.22
C ASN A 207 15.88 8.61 -16.96
N ILE A 208 15.05 9.66 -16.88
CA ILE A 208 15.11 10.66 -15.82
C ILE A 208 13.70 10.86 -15.25
N ILE A 209 13.62 10.95 -13.94
CA ILE A 209 12.41 11.33 -13.19
C ILE A 209 12.57 12.81 -12.82
N ARG A 210 11.68 13.66 -13.35
CA ARG A 210 11.74 15.11 -13.21
C ARG A 210 11.15 15.59 -11.88
N GLY A 211 11.59 16.79 -11.45
CA GLY A 211 11.14 17.42 -10.21
C GLY A 211 9.63 17.68 -10.14
N ASP A 212 8.99 18.06 -11.25
CA ASP A 212 7.53 18.29 -11.32
C ASP A 212 6.74 16.99 -11.05
N ILE A 213 7.15 15.87 -11.65
CA ILE A 213 6.55 14.55 -11.42
C ILE A 213 6.79 14.10 -9.98
N THR A 214 8.02 14.29 -9.48
CA THR A 214 8.39 13.94 -8.12
C THR A 214 7.58 14.74 -7.10
N LYS A 215 7.42 16.04 -7.32
CA LYS A 215 6.62 16.91 -6.45
C LYS A 215 5.18 16.42 -6.37
N TRP A 216 4.55 16.15 -7.52
CA TRP A 216 3.18 15.64 -7.56
C TRP A 216 3.05 14.30 -6.81
N ALA A 217 3.98 13.37 -7.01
CA ALA A 217 3.97 12.09 -6.33
C ALA A 217 4.14 12.22 -4.80
N ILE A 218 5.00 13.14 -4.35
CA ILE A 218 5.17 13.47 -2.93
C ILE A 218 3.87 14.02 -2.36
N ASP A 219 3.31 15.06 -3.00
CA ASP A 219 2.09 15.73 -2.52
C ASP A 219 0.93 14.72 -2.41
N TYR A 220 0.78 13.83 -3.41
CA TYR A 220 -0.25 12.80 -3.44
C TYR A 220 -0.07 11.77 -2.32
N VAL A 221 1.10 11.16 -2.21
CA VAL A 221 1.36 10.11 -1.21
C VAL A 221 1.29 10.68 0.20
N TYR A 222 1.91 11.84 0.42
CA TYR A 222 1.93 12.49 1.71
C TYR A 222 0.52 12.84 2.19
N TYR A 223 -0.33 13.40 1.33
CA TYR A 223 -1.72 13.70 1.65
C TYR A 223 -2.50 12.48 2.13
N TYR A 224 -2.38 11.35 1.41
CA TYR A 224 -3.12 10.14 1.77
C TYR A 224 -2.53 9.43 2.99
N ASP A 225 -1.23 9.54 3.21
CA ASP A 225 -0.61 8.98 4.43
C ASP A 225 -1.01 9.77 5.68
N GLN A 226 -1.06 11.10 5.60
CA GLN A 226 -1.59 11.93 6.69
C GLN A 226 -3.06 11.60 6.98
N LEU A 227 -3.88 11.50 5.93
CA LEU A 227 -5.28 11.10 6.09
C LEU A 227 -5.43 9.71 6.71
N LEU A 228 -4.52 8.78 6.40
CA LEU A 228 -4.49 7.45 7.01
C LEU A 228 -4.12 7.52 8.49
N VAL A 229 -3.14 8.33 8.88
CA VAL A 229 -2.78 8.58 10.29
C VAL A 229 -3.99 9.11 11.05
N ASP A 230 -4.63 10.20 10.57
CA ASP A 230 -5.80 10.80 11.21
C ASP A 230 -6.94 9.78 11.37
N ASN A 231 -7.22 9.01 10.33
CA ASN A 231 -8.26 7.99 10.38
C ASN A 231 -7.92 6.82 11.32
N CYS A 232 -6.65 6.44 11.43
CA CYS A 232 -6.23 5.41 12.37
C CYS A 232 -6.31 5.93 13.81
N GLU A 233 -5.93 7.17 14.06
CA GLU A 233 -6.07 7.81 15.36
C GLU A 233 -7.53 7.81 15.85
N ASP A 234 -8.47 8.14 14.96
CA ASP A 234 -9.89 8.21 15.28
C ASP A 234 -10.59 6.83 15.33
N LYS A 235 -10.25 5.91 14.40
CA LYS A 235 -11.04 4.70 14.13
C LYS A 235 -10.41 3.40 14.62
N VAL A 236 -9.09 3.37 14.86
CA VAL A 236 -8.40 2.15 15.32
C VAL A 236 -8.23 2.21 16.83
N ALA A 237 -8.62 1.14 17.51
CA ALA A 237 -8.55 1.04 18.94
C ALA A 237 -7.66 -0.15 19.36
N GLY A 238 -6.87 0.05 20.42
CA GLY A 238 -6.03 -1.00 20.98
C GLY A 238 -6.81 -1.99 21.87
N SER A 239 -8.03 -1.62 22.30
CA SER A 239 -8.89 -2.46 23.13
C SER A 239 -10.38 -2.26 22.78
N GLU A 240 -11.21 -3.22 23.22
CA GLU A 240 -12.68 -3.11 23.04
C GLU A 240 -13.25 -1.89 23.76
N THR A 241 -12.72 -1.58 24.95
CA THR A 241 -13.11 -0.41 25.73
C THR A 241 -12.76 0.88 25.00
N GLU A 242 -11.56 0.99 24.46
CA GLU A 242 -11.12 2.14 23.66
C GLU A 242 -11.97 2.30 22.41
N SER A 243 -12.32 1.19 21.73
CA SER A 243 -13.23 1.20 20.59
C SER A 243 -14.57 1.82 20.94
N LYS A 244 -15.14 1.43 22.08
CA LYS A 244 -16.41 1.99 22.56
C LYS A 244 -16.28 3.48 22.88
N ILE A 245 -15.22 3.90 23.55
CA ILE A 245 -14.94 5.31 23.86
C ILE A 245 -14.84 6.14 22.56
N LYS A 246 -14.08 5.67 21.58
CA LYS A 246 -13.93 6.35 20.28
C LYS A 246 -15.26 6.46 19.54
N GLN A 247 -16.12 5.43 19.57
CA GLN A 247 -17.48 5.48 19.00
C GLN A 247 -18.35 6.53 19.69
N VAL A 248 -18.30 6.63 21.03
CA VAL A 248 -19.03 7.67 21.80
C VAL A 248 -18.56 9.06 21.38
N LEU A 249 -17.25 9.28 21.38
CA LEU A 249 -16.65 10.57 21.02
C LEU A 249 -16.99 10.98 19.57
N SER A 250 -16.91 10.05 18.64
CA SER A 250 -17.29 10.28 17.24
C SER A 250 -18.76 10.66 17.11
N PHE A 251 -19.63 9.99 17.87
CA PHE A 251 -21.05 10.30 17.89
C PHE A 251 -21.32 11.70 18.46
N ILE A 252 -20.69 12.06 19.59
CA ILE A 252 -20.81 13.40 20.17
C ILE A 252 -20.35 14.46 19.18
N ARG A 253 -19.18 14.27 18.55
CA ARG A 253 -18.64 15.19 17.53
C ARG A 253 -19.56 15.34 16.33
N SER A 254 -20.27 14.28 15.93
CA SER A 254 -21.20 14.32 14.79
C SER A 254 -22.45 15.19 15.03
N GLN A 255 -22.75 15.51 16.29
CA GLN A 255 -23.89 16.38 16.66
C GLN A 255 -23.53 17.89 16.59
N GLY A 256 -22.25 18.21 16.36
CA GLY A 256 -21.78 19.59 16.26
C GLY A 256 -22.06 20.41 17.51
N ASP A 257 -22.28 21.73 17.33
CA ASP A 257 -22.48 22.68 18.42
C ASP A 257 -23.81 22.50 19.17
N ILE A 258 -24.75 21.73 18.63
CA ILE A 258 -26.06 21.44 19.28
C ILE A 258 -25.85 20.55 20.51
N GLY A 259 -24.76 19.77 20.52
CA GLY A 259 -24.47 18.81 21.57
C GLY A 259 -25.48 17.64 21.64
N ILE A 260 -25.32 16.80 22.64
CA ILE A 260 -26.23 15.66 22.87
C ILE A 260 -26.50 15.47 24.35
N SER A 261 -27.70 15.07 24.71
CA SER A 261 -28.05 14.78 26.10
C SER A 261 -27.45 13.41 26.52
N LYS A 262 -27.08 13.30 27.82
CA LYS A 262 -26.63 12.03 28.39
C LYS A 262 -27.65 10.91 28.15
N ARG A 263 -28.94 11.23 28.25
CA ARG A 263 -30.04 10.29 28.04
C ARG A 263 -30.08 9.71 26.63
N ASP A 264 -29.70 10.49 25.62
CA ASP A 264 -29.70 10.03 24.23
C ASP A 264 -28.42 9.18 23.94
N ILE A 265 -27.33 9.41 24.68
CA ILE A 265 -26.15 8.54 24.69
C ILE A 265 -26.54 7.19 25.31
N ASP A 266 -27.15 7.18 26.48
CA ASP A 266 -27.49 5.97 27.24
C ASP A 266 -28.55 5.09 26.51
N ARG A 267 -29.42 5.67 25.71
CA ARG A 267 -30.40 4.93 24.90
C ARG A 267 -29.86 4.14 23.72
N ARG A 268 -28.66 4.39 23.31
CA ARG A 268 -28.00 3.57 22.27
C ARG A 268 -27.37 2.36 22.93
N GLU A 269 -27.83 1.15 22.58
CA GLU A 269 -27.38 -0.14 23.13
C GLU A 269 -25.86 -0.36 23.08
N ILE A 270 -25.12 0.49 22.33
CA ILE A 270 -23.66 0.46 22.21
C ILE A 270 -22.98 0.82 23.53
N PHE A 271 -23.67 1.50 24.47
CA PHE A 271 -23.13 2.09 25.69
C PHE A 271 -23.59 1.44 26.99
N CYS A 272 -24.42 0.40 26.92
CA CYS A 272 -24.97 -0.29 28.10
C CYS A 272 -24.00 -1.16 28.89
N ILE A 273 -22.68 -0.99 28.72
CA ILE A 273 -21.67 -1.73 29.53
C ILE A 273 -20.54 -0.76 29.92
N ILE A 274 -20.85 0.13 30.83
CA ILE A 274 -19.87 0.77 31.72
C ILE A 274 -20.43 0.68 33.13
#